data_7cc9df52cbbc255f40368af5581e5a3c
#
_entry.id   7cc9df52cbbc255f40368af5581e5a3c
#
_cell.length_a   1.000
_cell.length_b   1.000
_cell.length_c   1.000
_cell.angle_alpha   90.00
_cell.angle_beta   90.00
_cell.angle_gamma   90.00
#
_symmetry.space_group_name_H-M   'P 1'
#
loop_
_entity.id
_entity.type
_entity.pdbx_description
1 polymer ?
#
loop_
_entity_poly.entity_id
_entity_poly.type
_entity_poly.pdbx_seq_one_letter_code
_entity_poly.pdbx_strand_id
1 'polypeptide(L)'
;MLPVSRDATTRLFVAVDPPPAVCGELAAWARAALGGLRGLDADAQTRTAGSRVRLLGAETMHVTLCFLGGRPLAELDTIAAALDACSAERPQLYVGAPLWLPPRRPRSLALAVQDRDGELQRLHASVRDALAGAIDWQPERRRFRAHVTVARLASGGGGRAERRRRGGSHAPDGAAGAPLPPSPQLTFVPREVVLYRSLLSPGGASYEVIATRALESSATSSKPSPSSPSAACADEEPAGTKHAGGEPCSADVGCEPSSHSGVESSSQE
;
A
#
# COMPACT_ATOMS: atom_id res chain seq x y z
N MET A 1 6.32 36.91 -19.63
CA MET A 1 5.50 35.81 -19.07
C MET A 1 4.67 35.29 -20.24
N LEU A 2 5.10 34.14 -20.83
CA LEU A 2 4.39 33.54 -21.95
C LEU A 2 3.08 32.91 -21.43
N PRO A 3 1.95 33.05 -22.15
CA PRO A 3 0.71 32.42 -21.72
C PRO A 3 0.89 30.89 -21.72
N VAL A 4 0.73 30.28 -20.56
CA VAL A 4 0.67 28.80 -20.47
C VAL A 4 -0.60 28.39 -21.23
N SER A 5 -0.41 27.65 -22.33
CA SER A 5 -1.53 27.12 -23.11
C SER A 5 -2.42 26.29 -22.19
N ARG A 6 -3.71 26.58 -22.15
CA ARG A 6 -4.71 25.82 -21.36
C ARG A 6 -4.79 24.35 -21.76
N ASP A 7 -4.31 24.02 -22.97
CA ASP A 7 -4.27 22.66 -23.50
C ASP A 7 -3.00 21.88 -23.12
N ALA A 8 -2.06 22.51 -22.38
CA ALA A 8 -0.89 21.82 -21.91
C ALA A 8 -1.29 20.71 -20.93
N THR A 9 -0.84 19.48 -21.20
CA THR A 9 -1.08 18.32 -20.34
C THR A 9 0.11 18.01 -19.47
N THR A 10 -0.14 17.50 -18.27
CA THR A 10 0.88 17.04 -17.35
C THR A 10 0.53 15.67 -16.79
N ARG A 11 1.54 14.86 -16.47
CA ARG A 11 1.31 13.52 -15.89
C ARG A 11 1.15 13.65 -14.39
N LEU A 12 0.03 13.15 -13.90
CA LEU A 12 -0.33 13.22 -12.49
C LEU A 12 -0.54 11.83 -11.90
N PHE A 13 -0.29 11.72 -10.60
CA PHE A 13 -0.67 10.58 -9.79
C PHE A 13 -0.87 11.01 -8.33
N VAL A 14 -1.65 10.24 -7.60
CA VAL A 14 -1.90 10.43 -6.17
C VAL A 14 -1.22 9.32 -5.40
N ALA A 15 -0.55 9.66 -4.31
CA ALA A 15 0.22 8.72 -3.51
C ALA A 15 0.19 9.06 -2.02
N VAL A 16 0.69 8.14 -1.20
CA VAL A 16 1.11 8.37 0.18
C VAL A 16 2.58 8.02 0.31
N ASP A 17 3.30 8.77 1.14
CA ASP A 17 4.75 8.62 1.27
C ASP A 17 5.14 7.91 2.57
N PRO A 18 6.07 6.95 2.51
CA PRO A 18 6.74 6.48 3.70
C PRO A 18 7.59 7.61 4.29
N PRO A 19 7.75 7.67 5.63
CA PRO A 19 8.65 8.63 6.25
C PRO A 19 10.10 8.51 5.74
N PRO A 20 10.89 9.60 5.73
CA PRO A 20 12.27 9.59 5.20
C PRO A 20 13.17 8.51 5.81
N ALA A 21 13.02 8.22 7.11
CA ALA A 21 13.77 7.15 7.78
C ALA A 21 13.47 5.78 7.16
N VAL A 22 12.18 5.48 6.89
CA VAL A 22 11.77 4.23 6.23
C VAL A 22 12.31 4.17 4.80
N CYS A 23 12.22 5.27 4.05
CA CYS A 23 12.79 5.35 2.70
C CYS A 23 14.30 5.08 2.70
N GLY A 24 15.03 5.57 3.69
CA GLY A 24 16.46 5.30 3.89
C GLY A 24 16.76 3.81 4.06
N GLU A 25 16.02 3.13 4.92
CA GLU A 25 16.14 1.69 5.15
C GLU A 25 15.78 0.87 3.88
N LEU A 26 14.73 1.28 3.16
CA LEU A 26 14.35 0.65 1.90
C LEU A 26 15.44 0.82 0.83
N ALA A 27 16.07 1.99 0.76
CA ALA A 27 17.18 2.25 -0.15
C ALA A 27 18.42 1.43 0.21
N ALA A 28 18.73 1.30 1.50
CA ALA A 28 19.84 0.46 1.99
C ALA A 28 19.59 -1.02 1.66
N TRP A 29 18.38 -1.52 1.91
CA TRP A 29 18.00 -2.88 1.56
C TRP A 29 18.11 -3.12 0.04
N ALA A 30 17.58 -2.20 -0.78
CA ALA A 30 17.63 -2.35 -2.24
C ALA A 30 19.07 -2.38 -2.77
N ARG A 31 19.96 -1.59 -2.18
CA ARG A 31 21.39 -1.57 -2.52
C ARG A 31 22.03 -2.91 -2.17
N ALA A 32 21.76 -3.45 -0.99
CA ALA A 32 22.28 -4.75 -0.57
C ALA A 32 21.71 -5.90 -1.43
N ALA A 33 20.40 -5.89 -1.69
CA ALA A 33 19.72 -6.89 -2.48
C ALA A 33 20.19 -6.95 -3.94
N LEU A 34 20.56 -5.81 -4.50
CA LEU A 34 20.98 -5.69 -5.90
C LEU A 34 22.50 -5.65 -6.06
N GLY A 35 23.26 -5.37 -5.01
CA GLY A 35 24.73 -5.32 -5.04
C GLY A 35 25.41 -6.66 -5.33
N GLY A 36 24.71 -7.77 -5.07
CA GLY A 36 25.16 -9.13 -5.43
C GLY A 36 24.89 -9.53 -6.89
N LEU A 37 24.13 -8.73 -7.63
CA LEU A 37 23.84 -8.99 -9.03
C LEU A 37 24.98 -8.43 -9.90
N ARG A 38 25.65 -9.30 -10.64
CA ARG A 38 26.82 -8.92 -11.48
C ARG A 38 26.47 -7.74 -12.41
N GLY A 39 27.26 -6.66 -12.33
CA GLY A 39 27.14 -5.47 -13.16
C GLY A 39 26.36 -4.31 -12.56
N LEU A 40 26.16 -4.30 -11.25
CA LEU A 40 25.61 -3.17 -10.52
C LEU A 40 26.73 -2.53 -9.70
N ASP A 41 27.23 -1.39 -10.18
CA ASP A 41 28.09 -0.55 -9.35
C ASP A 41 27.26 0.09 -8.24
N ALA A 42 27.69 -0.08 -7.00
CA ALA A 42 26.97 0.27 -5.78
C ALA A 42 26.76 1.78 -5.56
N ASP A 43 27.36 2.63 -6.39
CA ASP A 43 27.24 4.09 -6.28
C ASP A 43 26.04 4.61 -7.06
N ALA A 44 24.98 4.85 -6.34
CA ALA A 44 23.61 5.11 -6.77
C ALA A 44 23.41 6.43 -7.54
N GLN A 45 24.44 7.22 -7.79
CA GLN A 45 24.36 8.46 -8.59
C GLN A 45 25.14 8.39 -9.89
N THR A 46 25.96 7.38 -10.10
CA THR A 46 26.77 7.26 -11.29
C THR A 46 26.09 6.29 -12.26
N ARG A 47 25.55 6.83 -13.34
CA ARG A 47 25.11 6.08 -14.52
C ARG A 47 26.32 5.49 -15.19
N THR A 48 26.77 4.32 -14.75
CA THR A 48 27.76 3.56 -15.52
C THR A 48 27.09 3.08 -16.80
N ALA A 49 27.66 3.44 -17.94
CA ALA A 49 27.19 3.00 -19.24
C ALA A 49 27.22 1.46 -19.26
N GLY A 50 26.03 0.85 -19.08
CA GLY A 50 25.86 -0.61 -19.06
C GLY A 50 25.03 -1.15 -17.89
N SER A 51 24.83 -0.41 -16.80
CA SER A 51 23.98 -0.88 -15.70
C SER A 51 22.52 -0.92 -16.13
N ARG A 52 21.92 -2.11 -16.06
CA ARG A 52 20.50 -2.32 -16.42
C ARG A 52 19.55 -2.00 -15.25
N VAL A 53 20.05 -1.63 -14.10
CA VAL A 53 19.27 -1.35 -12.89
C VAL A 53 19.59 0.03 -12.37
N ARG A 54 18.56 0.80 -12.04
CA ARG A 54 18.67 2.10 -11.38
C ARG A 54 17.97 2.02 -10.04
N LEU A 55 18.70 2.22 -8.96
CA LEU A 55 18.14 2.45 -7.64
C LEU A 55 17.33 3.75 -7.62
N LEU A 56 16.25 3.78 -6.88
CA LEU A 56 15.49 4.99 -6.64
C LEU A 56 16.01 5.71 -5.39
N GLY A 57 16.08 7.03 -5.47
CA GLY A 57 16.35 7.85 -4.31
C GLY A 57 15.19 7.83 -3.32
N ALA A 58 15.51 8.04 -2.03
CA ALA A 58 14.51 8.03 -0.96
C ALA A 58 13.37 9.04 -1.23
N GLU A 59 13.70 10.16 -1.86
CA GLU A 59 12.78 11.24 -2.22
C GLU A 59 11.78 10.89 -3.33
N THR A 60 12.00 9.75 -4.00
CA THR A 60 11.10 9.28 -5.07
C THR A 60 10.27 8.07 -4.68
N MET A 61 10.43 7.59 -3.44
CA MET A 61 9.72 6.42 -2.93
C MET A 61 8.34 6.81 -2.41
N HIS A 62 7.30 6.13 -2.93
CA HIS A 62 5.91 6.37 -2.55
C HIS A 62 5.07 5.11 -2.74
N VAL A 63 3.89 5.08 -2.15
CA VAL A 63 2.83 4.11 -2.44
C VAL A 63 1.80 4.81 -3.32
N THR A 64 1.76 4.49 -4.61
CA THR A 64 0.79 5.08 -5.53
C THR A 64 -0.61 4.59 -5.20
N LEU A 65 -1.55 5.51 -5.01
CA LEU A 65 -2.98 5.23 -4.88
C LEU A 65 -3.65 5.22 -6.26
N CYS A 66 -3.54 6.31 -7.02
CA CYS A 66 -4.20 6.46 -8.31
C CYS A 66 -3.26 7.07 -9.36
N PHE A 67 -3.17 6.43 -10.52
CA PHE A 67 -2.54 7.03 -11.70
C PHE A 67 -3.59 7.77 -12.53
N LEU A 68 -3.41 9.09 -12.70
CA LEU A 68 -4.32 9.93 -13.48
C LEU A 68 -3.89 10.05 -14.95
N GLY A 69 -2.61 9.74 -15.23
CA GLY A 69 -2.06 9.88 -16.58
C GLY A 69 -1.84 11.34 -16.98
N GLY A 70 -1.91 11.65 -18.28
CA GLY A 70 -1.83 13.02 -18.80
C GLY A 70 -3.16 13.75 -18.57
N ARG A 71 -3.12 14.86 -17.81
CA ARG A 71 -4.30 15.68 -17.50
C ARG A 71 -4.06 17.12 -17.93
N PRO A 72 -5.09 17.83 -18.40
CA PRO A 72 -5.00 19.25 -18.67
C PRO A 72 -4.61 20.04 -17.41
N LEU A 73 -3.78 21.05 -17.54
CA LEU A 73 -3.41 21.91 -16.42
C LEU A 73 -4.63 22.61 -15.79
N ALA A 74 -5.69 22.85 -16.56
CA ALA A 74 -6.92 23.43 -16.07
C ALA A 74 -7.67 22.55 -15.04
N GLU A 75 -7.38 21.26 -14.96
CA GLU A 75 -8.02 20.35 -14.00
C GLU A 75 -7.30 20.30 -12.65
N LEU A 76 -6.13 20.92 -12.50
CA LEU A 76 -5.33 20.82 -11.26
C LEU A 76 -6.10 21.24 -10.02
N ASP A 77 -6.79 22.39 -10.08
CA ASP A 77 -7.56 22.90 -8.95
C ASP A 77 -8.75 21.99 -8.61
N THR A 78 -9.41 21.44 -9.63
CA THR A 78 -10.51 20.48 -9.46
C THR A 78 -10.02 19.18 -8.82
N ILE A 79 -8.87 18.67 -9.25
CA ILE A 79 -8.26 17.47 -8.69
C ILE A 79 -7.84 17.71 -7.23
N ALA A 80 -7.21 18.85 -6.93
CA ALA A 80 -6.82 19.21 -5.57
C ALA A 80 -8.04 19.32 -4.64
N ALA A 81 -9.11 20.00 -5.09
CA ALA A 81 -10.36 20.12 -4.33
C ALA A 81 -11.03 18.74 -4.08
N ALA A 82 -10.95 17.82 -5.06
CA ALA A 82 -11.47 16.47 -4.89
C ALA A 82 -10.67 15.69 -3.80
N LEU A 83 -9.36 15.91 -3.70
CA LEU A 83 -8.56 15.30 -2.63
C LEU A 83 -8.87 15.89 -1.26
N ASP A 84 -9.18 17.20 -1.18
CA ASP A 84 -9.57 17.84 0.09
C ASP A 84 -10.90 17.30 0.62
N ALA A 85 -11.77 16.82 -0.24
CA ALA A 85 -13.03 16.18 0.15
C ALA A 85 -12.85 14.73 0.65
N CYS A 86 -11.69 14.11 0.45
CA CYS A 86 -11.43 12.76 0.93
C CYS A 86 -11.21 12.76 2.45
N SER A 87 -12.01 11.98 3.17
CA SER A 87 -11.79 11.71 4.59
C SER A 87 -11.18 10.33 4.74
N ALA A 88 -10.07 10.23 5.45
CA ALA A 88 -9.49 8.94 5.80
C ALA A 88 -8.58 9.03 7.01
N GLU A 89 -8.60 7.98 7.81
CA GLU A 89 -7.68 7.78 8.91
C GLU A 89 -6.30 7.39 8.40
N ARG A 90 -5.28 7.65 9.19
CA ARG A 90 -3.90 7.26 8.88
C ARG A 90 -3.76 5.74 8.93
N PRO A 91 -3.42 5.08 7.82
CA PRO A 91 -3.22 3.64 7.81
C PRO A 91 -1.91 3.25 8.51
N GLN A 92 -1.94 2.21 9.33
CA GLN A 92 -0.74 1.54 9.82
C GLN A 92 -0.27 0.54 8.77
N LEU A 93 0.87 0.78 8.16
CA LEU A 93 1.38 0.02 7.03
C LEU A 93 2.63 -0.79 7.39
N TYR A 94 2.78 -1.96 6.77
CA TYR A 94 3.89 -2.88 7.01
C TYR A 94 4.59 -3.21 5.69
N VAL A 95 5.92 -3.18 5.71
CA VAL A 95 6.72 -3.59 4.55
C VAL A 95 6.64 -5.11 4.41
N GLY A 96 6.23 -5.56 3.24
CA GLY A 96 6.06 -6.97 2.92
C GLY A 96 7.16 -7.52 1.99
N ALA A 97 6.87 -8.63 1.32
CA ALA A 97 7.81 -9.33 0.45
C ALA A 97 8.24 -8.51 -0.77
N PRO A 98 9.46 -8.74 -1.30
CA PRO A 98 9.91 -8.12 -2.53
C PRO A 98 9.13 -8.66 -3.74
N LEU A 99 8.90 -7.78 -4.72
CA LEU A 99 8.10 -8.03 -5.91
C LEU A 99 8.83 -7.56 -7.16
N TRP A 100 8.96 -8.42 -8.15
CA TRP A 100 9.32 -8.01 -9.51
C TRP A 100 8.05 -7.60 -10.28
N LEU A 101 8.01 -6.37 -10.79
CA LEU A 101 6.84 -5.82 -11.46
C LEU A 101 7.14 -5.39 -12.91
N PRO A 102 6.28 -5.79 -13.90
CA PRO A 102 5.30 -6.88 -13.81
C PRO A 102 5.99 -8.26 -13.71
N PRO A 103 5.37 -9.29 -13.14
CA PRO A 103 6.05 -10.56 -12.85
C PRO A 103 6.71 -11.26 -14.06
N ARG A 104 6.03 -11.24 -15.22
CA ARG A 104 6.52 -11.94 -16.42
C ARG A 104 7.59 -11.16 -17.18
N ARG A 105 7.66 -9.85 -17.05
CA ARG A 105 8.64 -8.96 -17.71
C ARG A 105 9.02 -7.84 -16.76
N PRO A 106 9.84 -8.12 -15.76
CA PRO A 106 10.17 -7.15 -14.73
C PRO A 106 10.76 -5.86 -15.29
N ARG A 107 10.25 -4.75 -14.82
CA ARG A 107 10.75 -3.38 -15.10
C ARG A 107 11.08 -2.62 -13.83
N SER A 108 10.67 -3.16 -12.69
CA SER A 108 10.98 -2.59 -11.38
C SER A 108 11.05 -3.67 -10.31
N LEU A 109 11.87 -3.40 -9.30
CA LEU A 109 11.85 -4.08 -8.02
C LEU A 109 11.05 -3.20 -7.06
N ALA A 110 10.12 -3.79 -6.36
CA ALA A 110 9.29 -3.14 -5.37
C ALA A 110 9.20 -4.00 -4.10
N LEU A 111 8.75 -3.41 -3.02
CA LEU A 111 8.35 -4.12 -1.81
C LEU A 111 6.84 -3.99 -1.65
N ALA A 112 6.17 -5.09 -1.38
CA ALA A 112 4.75 -5.07 -1.07
C ALA A 112 4.52 -4.20 0.18
N VAL A 113 3.36 -3.58 0.25
CA VAL A 113 2.89 -2.90 1.45
C VAL A 113 1.63 -3.60 1.93
N GLN A 114 1.65 -4.04 3.17
CA GLN A 114 0.54 -4.73 3.80
C GLN A 114 -0.28 -3.74 4.60
N ASP A 115 -1.58 -3.79 4.41
CA ASP A 115 -2.61 -3.01 5.06
C ASP A 115 -3.50 -3.99 5.83
N ARG A 116 -3.22 -4.19 7.12
CA ARG A 116 -3.89 -5.21 7.95
C ARG A 116 -5.30 -4.78 8.34
N ASP A 117 -5.49 -3.49 8.55
CA ASP A 117 -6.74 -2.92 9.04
C ASP A 117 -7.66 -2.45 7.91
N GLY A 118 -7.15 -2.46 6.66
CA GLY A 118 -7.88 -2.07 5.46
C GLY A 118 -8.03 -0.55 5.29
N GLU A 119 -7.34 0.27 6.10
CA GLU A 119 -7.44 1.73 6.03
C GLU A 119 -6.88 2.30 4.74
N LEU A 120 -5.73 1.77 4.26
CA LEU A 120 -5.19 2.18 2.97
C LEU A 120 -6.12 1.81 1.82
N GLN A 121 -6.79 0.67 1.92
CA GLN A 121 -7.77 0.24 0.93
C GLN A 121 -8.98 1.18 0.92
N ARG A 122 -9.47 1.62 2.10
CA ARG A 122 -10.53 2.62 2.24
C ARG A 122 -10.11 3.96 1.69
N LEU A 123 -8.91 4.42 2.03
CA LEU A 123 -8.32 5.65 1.48
C LEU A 123 -8.22 5.59 -0.05
N HIS A 124 -7.70 4.49 -0.61
CA HIS A 124 -7.64 4.30 -2.05
C HIS A 124 -9.03 4.38 -2.70
N ALA A 125 -10.04 3.76 -2.11
CA ALA A 125 -11.42 3.80 -2.62
C ALA A 125 -11.98 5.22 -2.56
N SER A 126 -11.82 5.94 -1.44
CA SER A 126 -12.26 7.33 -1.26
C SER A 126 -11.63 8.27 -2.30
N VAL A 127 -10.30 8.19 -2.46
CA VAL A 127 -9.57 8.99 -3.47
C VAL A 127 -10.03 8.66 -4.89
N ARG A 128 -10.17 7.39 -5.21
CA ARG A 128 -10.63 6.93 -6.53
C ARG A 128 -12.02 7.47 -6.86
N ASP A 129 -12.95 7.35 -5.92
CA ASP A 129 -14.35 7.72 -6.14
C ASP A 129 -14.51 9.25 -6.22
N ALA A 130 -13.79 10.00 -5.39
CA ALA A 130 -13.76 11.46 -5.46
C ALA A 130 -13.21 11.97 -6.80
N LEU A 131 -12.11 11.39 -7.28
CA LEU A 131 -11.52 11.75 -8.57
C LEU A 131 -12.42 11.38 -9.75
N ALA A 132 -13.03 10.19 -9.72
CA ALA A 132 -13.94 9.75 -10.78
C ALA A 132 -15.23 10.60 -10.84
N GLY A 133 -15.66 11.18 -9.73
CA GLY A 133 -16.78 12.12 -9.69
C GLY A 133 -16.43 13.55 -10.09
N ALA A 134 -15.15 13.94 -9.98
CA ALA A 134 -14.72 15.31 -10.21
C ALA A 134 -14.22 15.59 -11.64
N ILE A 135 -13.63 14.59 -12.29
CA ILE A 135 -13.01 14.72 -13.62
C ILE A 135 -13.36 13.54 -14.51
N ASP A 136 -13.27 13.73 -15.84
CA ASP A 136 -13.41 12.64 -16.80
C ASP A 136 -12.16 11.75 -16.78
N TRP A 137 -12.13 10.87 -15.79
CA TRP A 137 -11.06 9.89 -15.56
C TRP A 137 -11.64 8.55 -15.18
N GLN A 138 -11.11 7.49 -15.77
CA GLN A 138 -11.52 6.14 -15.46
C GLN A 138 -10.45 5.44 -14.60
N PRO A 139 -10.84 4.92 -13.43
CA PRO A 139 -9.94 4.15 -12.58
C PRO A 139 -9.38 2.92 -13.28
N GLU A 140 -8.18 2.50 -12.89
CA GLU A 140 -7.63 1.24 -13.36
C GLU A 140 -8.53 0.06 -12.96
N ARG A 141 -8.81 -0.84 -13.92
CA ARG A 141 -9.61 -2.05 -13.67
C ARG A 141 -8.88 -3.10 -12.84
N ARG A 142 -7.57 -2.96 -12.70
CA ARG A 142 -6.75 -3.89 -11.92
C ARG A 142 -6.98 -3.67 -10.43
N ARG A 143 -6.96 -4.80 -9.69
CA ARG A 143 -7.01 -4.72 -8.24
C ARG A 143 -5.84 -3.89 -7.72
N PHE A 144 -6.13 -2.97 -6.81
CA PHE A 144 -5.13 -2.19 -6.10
C PHE A 144 -4.16 -3.12 -5.34
N ARG A 145 -2.87 -2.90 -5.54
CA ARG A 145 -1.79 -3.64 -4.88
C ARG A 145 -0.77 -2.64 -4.38
N ALA A 146 -0.86 -2.33 -3.10
CA ALA A 146 0.04 -1.39 -2.47
C ALA A 146 1.50 -1.90 -2.52
N HIS A 147 2.41 -1.06 -2.98
CA HIS A 147 3.83 -1.36 -3.05
C HIS A 147 4.67 -0.08 -3.10
N VAL A 148 5.91 -0.16 -2.63
CA VAL A 148 6.93 0.88 -2.81
C VAL A 148 7.96 0.39 -3.82
N THR A 149 8.15 1.13 -4.90
CA THR A 149 9.20 0.82 -5.90
C THR A 149 10.55 1.32 -5.38
N VAL A 150 11.56 0.46 -5.38
CA VAL A 150 12.91 0.77 -4.88
C VAL A 150 13.97 0.78 -5.98
N ALA A 151 13.69 0.12 -7.11
CA ALA A 151 14.59 0.14 -8.28
C ALA A 151 13.81 0.00 -9.58
N ARG A 152 14.37 0.55 -10.66
CA ARG A 152 13.86 0.39 -12.02
C ARG A 152 14.89 -0.30 -12.90
N LEU A 153 14.42 -1.21 -13.74
CA LEU A 153 15.23 -1.84 -14.76
C LEU A 153 15.23 -0.95 -16.01
N ALA A 154 16.40 -0.58 -16.49
CA ALA A 154 16.52 0.11 -17.77
C ALA A 154 16.01 -0.81 -18.87
N SER A 155 15.05 -0.35 -19.65
CA SER A 155 14.70 -1.02 -20.90
C SER A 155 15.92 -0.92 -21.79
N GLY A 156 16.54 -2.04 -22.15
CA GLY A 156 17.69 -2.06 -23.04
C GLY A 156 17.39 -1.21 -24.27
N GLY A 157 18.15 -0.14 -24.46
CA GLY A 157 18.09 0.78 -25.61
C GLY A 157 18.61 0.17 -26.91
N GLY A 158 18.30 -1.10 -27.17
CA GLY A 158 18.52 -1.72 -28.47
C GLY A 158 17.49 -1.20 -29.46
N GLY A 159 17.96 -0.60 -30.54
CA GLY A 159 17.12 -0.10 -31.62
C GLY A 159 16.11 -1.15 -32.12
N ARG A 160 15.02 -0.69 -32.69
CA ARG A 160 13.87 -1.51 -33.17
C ARG A 160 14.31 -2.73 -34.03
N ALA A 161 15.50 -2.71 -34.63
CA ALA A 161 16.09 -3.79 -35.42
C ALA A 161 16.69 -4.92 -34.56
N GLU A 162 17.28 -4.60 -33.39
CA GLU A 162 17.90 -5.57 -32.47
C GLU A 162 16.85 -6.32 -31.61
N ARG A 163 15.68 -5.72 -31.44
CA ARG A 163 14.52 -6.34 -30.75
C ARG A 163 13.97 -7.57 -31.47
N ARG A 164 14.12 -7.67 -32.80
CA ARG A 164 13.64 -8.82 -33.56
C ARG A 164 14.57 -10.04 -33.52
N ARG A 165 15.84 -9.84 -33.19
CA ARG A 165 16.84 -10.93 -33.17
C ARG A 165 17.05 -11.61 -31.83
N ARG A 166 16.68 -10.95 -30.72
CA ARG A 166 16.75 -11.51 -29.37
C ARG A 166 15.35 -11.66 -28.83
N GLY A 167 14.72 -12.80 -29.06
CA GLY A 167 13.48 -13.24 -28.41
C GLY A 167 13.71 -13.54 -26.92
N GLY A 168 14.28 -12.60 -26.16
CA GLY A 168 14.69 -12.79 -24.79
C GLY A 168 13.96 -11.87 -23.81
N SER A 169 13.50 -12.43 -22.76
CA SER A 169 13.01 -11.86 -21.51
C SER A 169 14.00 -10.79 -21.00
N HIS A 170 13.49 -9.60 -20.67
CA HIS A 170 14.30 -8.42 -20.36
C HIS A 170 14.55 -8.21 -18.84
N ALA A 171 14.51 -9.28 -18.08
CA ALA A 171 15.22 -9.30 -16.81
C ALA A 171 16.72 -9.40 -17.12
N PRO A 172 17.63 -8.74 -16.38
CA PRO A 172 19.04 -9.08 -16.46
C PRO A 172 19.14 -10.59 -16.28
N ASP A 173 19.82 -11.28 -17.19
CA ASP A 173 19.98 -12.73 -17.15
C ASP A 173 20.44 -13.11 -15.73
N GLY A 174 19.57 -13.81 -14.98
CA GLY A 174 19.79 -14.17 -13.58
C GLY A 174 19.12 -13.31 -12.52
N ALA A 175 18.65 -12.07 -12.78
CA ALA A 175 18.08 -11.22 -11.72
C ALA A 175 16.64 -11.62 -11.32
N ALA A 176 15.83 -12.11 -12.26
CA ALA A 176 14.44 -12.51 -11.95
C ALA A 176 14.32 -13.85 -11.21
N GLY A 177 15.42 -14.59 -11.08
CA GLY A 177 15.49 -15.89 -10.38
C GLY A 177 16.45 -15.93 -9.20
N ALA A 178 17.26 -14.87 -9.00
CA ALA A 178 18.15 -14.81 -7.85
C ALA A 178 17.33 -14.61 -6.56
N PRO A 179 17.60 -15.37 -5.49
CA PRO A 179 16.93 -15.16 -4.22
C PRO A 179 17.30 -13.77 -3.69
N LEU A 180 16.28 -12.94 -3.47
CA LEU A 180 16.45 -11.65 -2.81
C LEU A 180 16.54 -11.86 -1.30
N PRO A 181 17.32 -11.04 -0.58
CA PRO A 181 17.36 -11.10 0.87
C PRO A 181 15.96 -10.81 1.44
N PRO A 182 15.65 -11.28 2.66
CA PRO A 182 14.41 -10.94 3.34
C PRO A 182 14.21 -9.43 3.36
N SER A 183 12.97 -8.98 3.17
CA SER A 183 12.62 -7.57 3.29
C SER A 183 12.82 -7.08 4.72
N PRO A 184 13.16 -5.80 4.92
CA PRO A 184 13.29 -5.23 6.24
C PRO A 184 11.92 -5.23 6.95
N GLN A 185 11.91 -5.56 8.23
CA GLN A 185 10.70 -5.57 9.06
C GLN A 185 10.40 -4.15 9.52
N LEU A 186 9.78 -3.35 8.63
CA LEU A 186 9.48 -1.95 8.86
C LEU A 186 7.97 -1.73 8.90
N THR A 187 7.58 -0.78 9.72
CA THR A 187 6.21 -0.26 9.78
C THR A 187 6.23 1.25 9.61
N PHE A 188 5.17 1.81 9.05
CA PHE A 188 5.06 3.25 8.93
C PHE A 188 3.60 3.71 8.85
N VAL A 189 3.41 4.98 9.19
CA VAL A 189 2.12 5.66 9.11
C VAL A 189 2.32 6.89 8.23
N PRO A 190 1.75 6.94 7.02
CA PRO A 190 1.81 8.12 6.18
C PRO A 190 1.03 9.26 6.84
N ARG A 191 1.47 10.50 6.61
CA ARG A 191 0.86 11.68 7.21
C ARG A 191 -0.15 12.36 6.33
N GLU A 192 0.02 12.19 5.01
CA GLU A 192 -0.74 12.93 4.01
C GLU A 192 -0.92 12.12 2.71
N VAL A 193 -1.94 12.49 1.97
CA VAL A 193 -2.10 12.14 0.55
C VAL A 193 -1.49 13.26 -0.26
N VAL A 194 -0.72 12.91 -1.28
CA VAL A 194 0.01 13.86 -2.12
C VAL A 194 -0.40 13.71 -3.58
N LEU A 195 -0.73 14.82 -4.21
CA LEU A 195 -0.87 14.91 -5.66
C LEU A 195 0.49 15.27 -6.25
N TYR A 196 1.01 14.39 -7.09
CA TYR A 196 2.29 14.55 -7.76
C TYR A 196 2.15 14.83 -9.24
N ARG A 197 3.00 15.73 -9.71
CA ARG A 197 3.35 15.89 -11.12
C ARG A 197 4.61 15.10 -11.43
N SER A 198 4.54 14.25 -12.45
CA SER A 198 5.68 13.47 -12.90
C SER A 198 6.39 14.17 -14.05
N LEU A 199 7.63 14.55 -13.84
CA LEU A 199 8.52 15.12 -14.85
C LEU A 199 9.47 14.04 -15.35
N LEU A 200 9.40 13.75 -16.65
CA LEU A 200 10.26 12.74 -17.26
C LEU A 200 11.49 13.41 -17.85
N SER A 201 12.66 12.97 -17.42
CA SER A 201 13.95 13.41 -17.96
C SER A 201 14.79 12.22 -18.41
N PRO A 202 15.85 12.41 -19.20
CA PRO A 202 16.80 11.33 -19.52
C PRO A 202 17.43 10.71 -18.27
N GLY A 203 17.52 11.47 -17.17
CA GLY A 203 17.97 11.02 -15.86
C GLY A 203 16.95 10.17 -15.09
N GLY A 204 15.73 10.16 -15.52
CA GLY A 204 14.61 9.43 -14.90
C GLY A 204 13.42 10.34 -14.60
N ALA A 205 12.46 9.81 -13.86
CA ALA A 205 11.32 10.58 -13.37
C ALA A 205 11.73 11.33 -12.09
N SER A 206 11.38 12.60 -12.03
CA SER A 206 11.31 13.40 -10.81
C SER A 206 9.86 13.76 -10.54
N TYR A 207 9.55 14.08 -9.28
CA TYR A 207 8.19 14.36 -8.86
C TYR A 207 8.13 15.72 -8.19
N GLU A 208 7.13 16.48 -8.56
CA GLU A 208 6.80 17.79 -8.00
C GLU A 208 5.49 17.67 -7.24
N VAL A 209 5.46 18.14 -6.01
CA VAL A 209 4.24 18.20 -5.20
C VAL A 209 3.36 19.32 -5.72
N ILE A 210 2.12 19.00 -6.08
CA ILE A 210 1.13 19.98 -6.52
C ILE A 210 0.17 20.33 -5.39
N ALA A 211 -0.27 19.32 -4.63
CA ALA A 211 -1.16 19.51 -3.49
C ALA A 211 -0.94 18.39 -2.46
N THR A 212 -1.24 18.68 -1.21
CA THR A 212 -1.22 17.71 -0.09
C THR A 212 -2.51 17.80 0.71
N ARG A 213 -2.97 16.66 1.19
CA ARG A 213 -4.09 16.53 2.11
C ARG A 213 -3.64 15.74 3.34
N ALA A 214 -3.67 16.36 4.50
CA ALA A 214 -3.33 15.69 5.76
C ALA A 214 -4.34 14.57 6.06
N LEU A 215 -3.83 13.42 6.49
CA LEU A 215 -4.64 12.32 6.99
C LEU A 215 -4.93 12.54 8.49
N GLU A 216 -6.12 12.18 8.92
CA GLU A 216 -6.52 12.33 10.30
C GLU A 216 -5.84 11.27 11.18
N SER A 217 -5.36 11.68 12.34
CA SER A 217 -4.89 10.73 13.35
C SER A 217 -6.13 10.06 13.93
N SER A 218 -6.16 8.72 13.96
CA SER A 218 -7.14 8.01 14.78
C SER A 218 -6.96 8.48 16.21
N ALA A 219 -7.70 9.52 16.60
CA ALA A 219 -7.83 9.84 18.00
C ALA A 219 -8.47 8.60 18.61
N THR A 220 -7.73 7.92 19.47
CA THR A 220 -8.27 6.86 20.31
C THR A 220 -9.52 7.44 20.93
N SER A 221 -10.69 7.03 20.41
CA SER A 221 -11.97 7.30 21.06
C SER A 221 -11.97 6.47 22.34
N SER A 222 -11.28 6.97 23.34
CA SER A 222 -11.50 6.57 24.71
C SER A 222 -12.88 7.10 25.07
N LYS A 223 -13.89 6.29 24.72
CA LYS A 223 -15.24 6.44 25.24
C LYS A 223 -15.07 6.53 26.76
N PRO A 224 -15.42 7.64 27.39
CA PRO A 224 -15.38 7.69 28.84
C PRO A 224 -16.35 6.61 29.33
N SER A 225 -15.84 5.66 30.09
CA SER A 225 -16.68 4.72 30.84
C SER A 225 -17.66 5.55 31.65
N PRO A 226 -18.97 5.25 31.59
CA PRO A 226 -19.92 5.93 32.47
C PRO A 226 -19.51 5.59 33.89
N SER A 227 -19.08 6.60 34.64
CA SER A 227 -18.86 6.54 36.07
C SER A 227 -20.16 6.08 36.72
N SER A 228 -20.13 4.90 37.34
CA SER A 228 -21.18 4.39 38.20
C SER A 228 -21.49 5.43 39.26
N PRO A 229 -22.75 5.76 39.47
CA PRO A 229 -23.10 6.60 40.62
C PRO A 229 -22.86 5.81 41.93
N SER A 230 -22.00 6.36 42.75
CA SER A 230 -21.79 5.95 44.13
C SER A 230 -23.11 5.99 44.86
N ALA A 231 -23.65 4.82 45.26
CA ALA A 231 -24.74 4.73 46.18
C ALA A 231 -24.23 5.04 47.57
N ALA A 232 -24.72 6.14 48.11
CA ALA A 232 -24.54 6.53 49.50
C ALA A 232 -25.30 5.54 50.38
N CYS A 233 -24.62 5.11 51.43
CA CYS A 233 -25.17 4.35 52.55
C CYS A 233 -26.26 5.15 53.26
N ALA A 234 -27.37 4.49 53.55
CA ALA A 234 -28.22 4.83 54.66
C ALA A 234 -28.60 3.54 55.39
N ASP A 235 -28.18 3.50 56.65
CA ASP A 235 -28.55 2.53 57.67
C ASP A 235 -30.04 2.50 57.93
N GLU A 236 -30.62 1.29 58.05
CA GLU A 236 -31.67 0.99 59.10
C GLU A 236 -31.92 -0.54 59.06
N GLU A 237 -31.58 -1.18 60.16
CA GLU A 237 -32.17 -2.42 60.69
C GLU A 237 -33.31 -2.04 61.68
N PRO A 238 -34.26 -2.92 62.16
CA PRO A 238 -34.24 -4.38 62.10
C PRO A 238 -35.63 -5.08 61.96
N ALA A 239 -35.54 -6.37 62.08
CA ALA A 239 -36.49 -7.33 62.64
C ALA A 239 -37.44 -8.14 61.78
N GLY A 240 -37.20 -9.43 61.75
CA GLY A 240 -38.25 -10.36 62.15
C GLY A 240 -38.72 -11.42 61.13
N THR A 241 -38.30 -12.62 61.40
CA THR A 241 -39.15 -13.85 61.52
C THR A 241 -39.28 -14.81 60.31
N LYS A 242 -38.55 -15.93 60.43
CA LYS A 242 -38.95 -17.36 60.26
C LYS A 242 -39.90 -17.82 59.14
N HIS A 243 -39.47 -18.81 58.39
CA HIS A 243 -39.87 -20.23 58.22
C HIS A 243 -39.51 -20.69 56.84
N ALA A 244 -38.65 -21.70 56.74
CA ALA A 244 -38.94 -23.15 56.62
C ALA A 244 -39.25 -23.61 55.19
N GLY A 245 -38.37 -24.47 54.69
CA GLY A 245 -38.79 -25.73 54.08
C GLY A 245 -38.63 -25.87 52.56
N GLY A 246 -37.83 -26.85 52.18
CA GLY A 246 -38.11 -27.58 50.98
C GLY A 246 -36.96 -27.81 50.01
N GLU A 247 -36.20 -28.88 50.26
CA GLU A 247 -35.33 -29.56 49.34
C GLU A 247 -36.10 -30.29 48.24
N PRO A 248 -35.45 -31.16 47.45
CA PRO A 248 -34.93 -30.89 46.10
C PRO A 248 -35.58 -31.82 45.05
N CYS A 249 -35.25 -31.66 43.81
CA CYS A 249 -35.39 -32.77 42.86
C CYS A 249 -34.40 -32.69 41.72
N SER A 250 -33.65 -33.76 41.64
CA SER A 250 -32.75 -34.25 40.57
C SER A 250 -33.50 -34.61 39.28
N ALA A 251 -32.77 -34.66 38.17
CA ALA A 251 -32.73 -35.65 37.08
C ALA A 251 -32.25 -34.93 35.82
N ASP A 252 -31.03 -35.10 35.29
CA ASP A 252 -30.45 -36.27 34.66
C ASP A 252 -31.21 -36.74 33.40
N VAL A 253 -30.50 -36.81 32.30
CA VAL A 253 -30.58 -37.59 31.06
C VAL A 253 -29.99 -36.68 29.94
N GLY A 254 -28.84 -36.83 29.32
CA GLY A 254 -28.25 -37.99 28.74
C GLY A 254 -28.71 -38.20 27.30
N CYS A 255 -27.87 -37.85 26.30
CA CYS A 255 -27.71 -38.64 25.10
C CYS A 255 -26.66 -38.04 24.15
N GLU A 256 -25.57 -38.75 24.01
CA GLU A 256 -24.66 -38.78 22.85
C GLU A 256 -25.19 -39.84 21.85
N PRO A 257 -24.38 -40.21 20.81
CA PRO A 257 -24.08 -39.52 19.52
C PRO A 257 -24.51 -40.39 18.33
N SER A 258 -24.36 -39.91 17.12
CA SER A 258 -24.37 -40.81 15.94
C SER A 258 -23.42 -40.37 14.83
N SER A 259 -22.41 -41.15 14.66
CA SER A 259 -21.56 -41.39 13.52
C SER A 259 -22.33 -41.98 12.31
N HIS A 260 -21.89 -41.60 11.10
CA HIS A 260 -21.86 -42.43 9.87
C HIS A 260 -20.96 -41.68 8.88
N SER A 261 -19.79 -42.10 8.52
CA SER A 261 -19.29 -43.28 7.76
C SER A 261 -19.94 -43.46 6.38
N GLY A 262 -19.07 -43.49 5.38
CA GLY A 262 -19.32 -44.17 4.10
C GLY A 262 -18.99 -43.27 2.89
N VAL A 263 -17.85 -43.42 2.29
CA VAL A 263 -17.33 -44.46 1.38
C VAL A 263 -17.37 -44.00 -0.10
N GLU A 264 -16.14 -43.93 -0.69
CA GLU A 264 -15.72 -44.38 -2.06
C GLU A 264 -16.60 -44.00 -3.28
N SER A 265 -16.13 -43.69 -4.41
CA SER A 265 -15.06 -44.25 -5.28
C SER A 265 -14.94 -43.50 -6.60
N SER A 266 -13.73 -43.47 -7.12
CA SER A 266 -13.27 -43.89 -8.46
C SER A 266 -13.73 -43.17 -9.73
N SER A 267 -12.73 -42.68 -10.44
CA SER A 267 -12.22 -43.11 -11.77
C SER A 267 -12.72 -42.36 -13.04
N GLN A 268 -11.67 -41.94 -13.77
CA GLN A 268 -11.48 -42.01 -15.24
C GLN A 268 -12.43 -41.14 -16.09
N GLU A 269 -11.90 -40.27 -16.89
CA GLU A 269 -11.04 -40.30 -18.11
C GLU A 269 -10.38 -38.96 -18.37
#